data_fc5f946c1e47a8024038a505a6091976
#
_entry.id   fc5f946c1e47a8024038a505a6091976
#
_cell.length_a   1.000
_cell.length_b   1.000
_cell.length_c   1.000
_cell.angle_alpha   90.00
_cell.angle_beta   90.00
_cell.angle_gamma   90.00
#
_symmetry.space_group_name_H-M   'P 1'
#
loop_
_entity.id
_entity.type
_entity.pdbx_description
1 polymer ?
#
loop_
_entity_poly.entity_id
_entity_poly.type
_entity_poly.pdbx_seq_one_letter_code
_entity_poly.pdbx_strand_id
1 'polypeptide(L)'
;MRAGKRRTVATRASGEYAAHYEEFVVKTDGPVTGNGIALYDITPQVKGALERSGVTNGVASVISRHTTTALTINECEPRLMDDVRQFLAKLVPANHPYLHNDLQFRDIPVPFVGKWPDDEPINAHSHILSMLLGQSDSVPVTEGKLVLGTYQSVIFVELDGPRERKIGCQVHGMK
;
A
#
# COMPACT_ATOMS: atom_id res chain seq x y z
N MET A 1 -17.01 23.53 -23.50
CA MET A 1 -16.11 23.26 -22.34
C MET A 1 -15.39 24.56 -21.99
N ARG A 2 -15.63 25.18 -20.83
CA ARG A 2 -14.85 26.35 -20.36
C ARG A 2 -13.59 25.77 -19.70
N ALA A 3 -12.40 26.08 -20.25
CA ALA A 3 -11.14 25.74 -19.61
C ALA A 3 -11.07 26.41 -18.23
N GLY A 4 -10.98 25.61 -17.18
CA GLY A 4 -10.82 26.11 -15.82
C GLY A 4 -9.53 26.93 -15.68
N LYS A 5 -9.58 28.00 -14.90
CA LYS A 5 -8.41 28.85 -14.61
C LYS A 5 -7.32 27.96 -13.99
N ARG A 6 -6.14 27.90 -14.63
CA ARG A 6 -4.94 27.29 -14.02
C ARG A 6 -4.63 28.03 -12.72
N ARG A 7 -4.73 27.34 -11.59
CA ARG A 7 -4.23 27.82 -10.31
C ARG A 7 -2.77 27.36 -10.19
N THR A 8 -1.84 28.24 -10.56
CA THR A 8 -0.42 27.99 -10.31
C THR A 8 -0.14 28.35 -8.86
N VAL A 9 0.10 27.36 -8.00
CA VAL A 9 0.67 27.60 -6.67
C VAL A 9 2.18 27.44 -6.84
N ALA A 10 2.86 28.54 -7.14
CA ALA A 10 4.32 28.59 -7.15
C ALA A 10 4.80 28.90 -5.73
N THR A 11 5.11 27.88 -4.95
CA THR A 11 5.87 28.04 -3.70
C THR A 11 7.36 28.00 -4.03
N ARG A 12 8.08 29.12 -3.86
CA ARG A 12 9.55 29.08 -3.79
C ARG A 12 9.91 28.56 -2.40
N ALA A 13 10.34 27.31 -2.33
CA ALA A 13 10.94 26.79 -1.12
C ALA A 13 12.36 27.38 -0.99
N SER A 14 12.56 28.19 0.05
CA SER A 14 13.90 28.58 0.53
C SER A 14 14.09 27.89 1.88
N GLY A 15 14.86 26.80 1.92
CA GLY A 15 15.05 26.05 3.15
C GLY A 15 16.11 24.96 2.98
N GLU A 16 16.40 24.26 4.05
CA GLU A 16 17.27 23.12 4.06
C GLU A 16 16.54 21.89 3.47
N TYR A 17 17.19 21.14 2.58
CA TYR A 17 16.68 19.86 2.10
C TYR A 17 16.74 18.82 3.21
N ALA A 18 15.65 18.09 3.40
CA ALA A 18 15.55 16.99 4.33
C ALA A 18 15.12 15.71 3.63
N ALA A 19 15.59 14.58 4.13
CA ALA A 19 15.12 13.25 3.76
C ALA A 19 14.96 12.43 5.06
N HIS A 20 13.76 11.90 5.27
CA HIS A 20 13.38 11.13 6.43
C HIS A 20 12.73 9.83 5.99
N TYR A 21 13.28 8.70 6.42
CA TYR A 21 12.71 7.38 6.19
C TYR A 21 12.34 6.73 7.52
N GLU A 22 11.16 6.17 7.59
CA GLU A 22 10.76 5.34 8.71
C GLU A 22 9.93 4.14 8.27
N GLU A 23 9.83 3.16 9.12
CA GLU A 23 8.96 2.01 8.95
C GLU A 23 7.91 1.97 10.05
N PHE A 24 6.70 1.58 9.70
CA PHE A 24 5.65 1.25 10.66
C PHE A 24 5.02 -0.10 10.33
N VAL A 25 4.38 -0.72 11.32
CA VAL A 25 3.75 -2.02 11.20
C VAL A 25 2.24 -1.84 11.16
N VAL A 26 1.60 -2.47 10.17
CA VAL A 26 0.15 -2.66 10.13
C VAL A 26 -0.14 -4.11 10.54
N LYS A 27 -0.91 -4.28 11.61
CA LYS A 27 -1.45 -5.59 11.99
C LYS A 27 -2.76 -5.82 11.26
N THR A 28 -2.80 -6.88 10.46
CA THR A 28 -3.96 -7.21 9.64
C THR A 28 -4.75 -8.35 10.30
N ASP A 29 -5.12 -8.16 11.56
CA ASP A 29 -5.81 -9.12 12.43
C ASP A 29 -7.34 -8.98 12.40
N GLY A 30 -7.86 -8.09 11.55
CA GLY A 30 -9.30 -7.88 11.35
C GLY A 30 -9.99 -9.11 10.76
N PRO A 31 -11.32 -9.17 10.82
CA PRO A 31 -12.08 -10.28 10.26
C PRO A 31 -11.81 -10.37 8.76
N VAL A 32 -11.09 -11.41 8.39
CA VAL A 32 -10.83 -11.74 6.99
C VAL A 32 -12.12 -12.36 6.43
N THR A 33 -12.97 -11.52 5.85
CA THR A 33 -14.15 -11.99 5.15
C THR A 33 -13.75 -12.39 3.73
N GLY A 34 -13.80 -13.69 3.44
CA GLY A 34 -13.44 -14.23 2.10
C GLY A 34 -11.97 -13.99 1.75
N ASN A 35 -11.37 -14.74 0.95
CA ASN A 35 -10.05 -14.67 0.30
C ASN A 35 -8.90 -13.84 0.94
N GLY A 36 -8.92 -13.51 2.23
CA GLY A 36 -7.86 -12.81 2.92
C GLY A 36 -7.70 -11.31 2.61
N ILE A 37 -8.63 -10.69 1.89
CA ILE A 37 -8.53 -9.27 1.47
C ILE A 37 -9.08 -8.34 2.54
N ALA A 38 -8.25 -7.39 2.99
CA ALA A 38 -8.64 -6.33 3.91
C ALA A 38 -7.99 -5.00 3.51
N LEU A 39 -8.66 -3.89 3.79
CA LEU A 39 -8.21 -2.54 3.45
C LEU A 39 -8.12 -1.69 4.72
N TYR A 40 -7.02 -0.96 4.87
CA TYR A 40 -6.68 -0.18 6.06
C TYR A 40 -6.29 1.24 5.68
N ASP A 41 -6.93 2.24 6.28
CA ASP A 41 -6.49 3.63 6.17
C ASP A 41 -5.19 3.82 6.97
N ILE A 42 -4.10 4.09 6.26
CA ILE A 42 -2.79 4.39 6.82
C ILE A 42 -2.41 5.87 6.70
N THR A 43 -3.36 6.72 6.30
CA THR A 43 -3.14 8.16 6.20
C THR A 43 -2.61 8.78 7.49
N PRO A 44 -3.10 8.38 8.69
CA PRO A 44 -2.56 8.91 9.96
C PRO A 44 -1.07 8.60 10.14
N GLN A 45 -0.61 7.41 9.79
CA GLN A 45 0.80 7.02 9.89
C GLN A 45 1.68 7.82 8.93
N VAL A 46 1.22 8.01 7.69
CA VAL A 46 1.92 8.82 6.67
C VAL A 46 1.98 10.29 7.10
N LYS A 47 0.91 10.85 7.67
CA LYS A 47 0.89 12.19 8.26
C LYS A 47 1.91 12.32 9.41
N GLY A 48 1.95 11.34 10.29
CA GLY A 48 2.93 11.32 11.38
C GLY A 48 4.38 11.28 10.88
N ALA A 49 4.68 10.51 9.83
CA ALA A 49 5.98 10.50 9.18
C ALA A 49 6.34 11.88 8.59
N LEU A 50 5.37 12.53 7.93
CA LEU A 50 5.56 13.89 7.42
C LEU A 50 5.85 14.89 8.54
N GLU A 51 5.10 14.88 9.63
CA GLU A 51 5.33 15.75 10.80
C GLU A 51 6.74 15.56 11.37
N ARG A 52 7.18 14.31 11.56
CA ARG A 52 8.54 14.01 12.08
C ARG A 52 9.65 14.42 11.11
N SER A 53 9.40 14.42 9.81
CA SER A 53 10.38 14.85 8.80
C SER A 53 10.68 16.34 8.85
N GLY A 54 9.72 17.16 9.27
CA GLY A 54 9.77 18.61 9.20
C GLY A 54 9.72 19.18 7.78
N VAL A 55 9.42 18.36 6.77
CA VAL A 55 9.31 18.79 5.37
C VAL A 55 8.04 19.58 5.16
N THR A 56 8.16 20.77 4.58
CA THR A 56 7.03 21.65 4.25
C THR A 56 6.64 21.59 2.78
N ASN A 57 7.59 21.31 1.88
CA ASN A 57 7.35 21.20 0.44
C ASN A 57 8.17 20.03 -0.12
N GLY A 58 7.52 19.01 -0.68
CA GLY A 58 8.21 17.83 -1.14
C GLY A 58 7.28 16.69 -1.54
N VAL A 59 7.68 15.48 -1.21
CA VAL A 59 6.94 14.24 -1.52
C VAL A 59 7.03 13.28 -0.34
N ALA A 60 5.91 12.63 -0.03
CA ALA A 60 5.84 11.44 0.81
C ALA A 60 5.62 10.23 -0.10
N SER A 61 6.58 9.31 -0.13
CA SER A 61 6.50 8.05 -0.87
C SER A 61 6.34 6.90 0.10
N VAL A 62 5.34 6.06 -0.15
CA VAL A 62 4.99 4.92 0.71
C VAL A 62 5.19 3.64 -0.08
N ILE A 63 5.78 2.63 0.54
CA ILE A 63 6.00 1.32 -0.08
C ILE A 63 5.64 0.19 0.88
N SER A 64 4.87 -0.78 0.40
CA SER A 64 4.74 -2.06 1.08
C SER A 64 5.93 -2.96 0.73
N ARG A 65 6.52 -3.59 1.74
CA ARG A 65 7.70 -4.46 1.58
C ARG A 65 7.32 -5.93 1.45
N HIS A 66 6.11 -6.19 0.95
CA HIS A 66 5.54 -7.54 0.82
C HIS A 66 4.93 -7.74 -0.55
N THR A 67 5.09 -8.93 -1.11
CA THR A 67 4.64 -9.27 -2.47
C THR A 67 3.17 -9.69 -2.57
N THR A 68 2.47 -9.73 -1.44
CA THR A 68 1.04 -10.10 -1.33
C THR A 68 0.21 -9.01 -0.68
N THR A 69 0.59 -7.76 -0.91
CA THR A 69 -0.09 -6.56 -0.44
C THR A 69 -0.07 -5.48 -1.51
N ALA A 70 -0.84 -4.42 -1.34
CA ALA A 70 -0.83 -3.29 -2.26
C ALA A 70 -1.02 -1.96 -1.51
N LEU A 71 -0.78 -0.86 -2.22
CA LEU A 71 -1.07 0.51 -1.79
C LEU A 71 -1.91 1.19 -2.86
N THR A 72 -2.83 2.03 -2.43
CA THR A 72 -3.64 2.86 -3.33
C THR A 72 -4.12 4.13 -2.62
N ILE A 73 -4.51 5.12 -3.41
CA ILE A 73 -5.14 6.34 -2.91
C ILE A 73 -6.58 6.36 -3.41
N ASN A 74 -7.53 6.26 -2.49
CA ASN A 74 -8.96 6.26 -2.81
C ASN A 74 -9.79 6.69 -1.59
N GLU A 75 -11.10 6.73 -1.73
CA GLU A 75 -12.04 6.94 -0.63
C GLU A 75 -12.09 5.69 0.27
N CYS A 76 -11.84 5.89 1.57
CA CYS A 76 -11.89 4.82 2.57
C CYS A 76 -13.28 4.77 3.25
N GLU A 77 -14.32 4.51 2.45
CA GLU A 77 -15.70 4.37 2.92
C GLU A 77 -16.02 2.86 3.10
N PRO A 78 -16.63 2.43 4.23
CA PRO A 78 -16.78 1.01 4.55
C PRO A 78 -17.51 0.18 3.50
N ARG A 79 -18.57 0.71 2.89
CA ARG A 79 -19.33 -0.03 1.86
C ARG A 79 -18.58 -0.12 0.54
N LEU A 80 -17.88 0.96 0.15
CA LEU A 80 -16.98 0.95 -1.00
C LEU A 80 -15.85 -0.06 -0.80
N MET A 81 -15.29 -0.13 0.41
CA MET A 81 -14.25 -1.13 0.73
C MET A 81 -14.80 -2.57 0.61
N ASP A 82 -16.07 -2.81 0.96
CA ASP A 82 -16.71 -4.11 0.76
C ASP A 82 -16.90 -4.43 -0.72
N ASP A 83 -17.32 -3.45 -1.53
CA ASP A 83 -17.44 -3.60 -2.99
C ASP A 83 -16.10 -3.92 -3.63
N VAL A 84 -15.03 -3.21 -3.23
CA VAL A 84 -13.66 -3.45 -3.70
C VAL A 84 -13.20 -4.87 -3.36
N ARG A 85 -13.40 -5.33 -2.11
CA ARG A 85 -13.07 -6.71 -1.70
C ARG A 85 -13.76 -7.74 -2.56
N GLN A 86 -15.08 -7.59 -2.76
CA GLN A 86 -15.86 -8.51 -3.57
C GLN A 86 -15.44 -8.49 -5.05
N PHE A 87 -15.12 -7.32 -5.58
CA PHE A 87 -14.66 -7.18 -6.95
C PHE A 87 -13.30 -7.85 -7.16
N LEU A 88 -12.32 -7.59 -6.28
CA LEU A 88 -10.99 -8.18 -6.36
C LEU A 88 -11.04 -9.71 -6.24
N ALA A 89 -11.88 -10.24 -5.34
CA ALA A 89 -12.07 -11.68 -5.18
C ALA A 89 -12.66 -12.36 -6.44
N LYS A 90 -13.47 -11.64 -7.20
CA LYS A 90 -14.02 -12.13 -8.48
C LYS A 90 -13.03 -11.95 -9.64
N LEU A 91 -12.23 -10.88 -9.61
CA LEU A 91 -11.26 -10.57 -10.66
C LEU A 91 -10.14 -11.61 -10.72
N VAL A 92 -9.62 -12.01 -9.55
CA VAL A 92 -8.56 -13.02 -9.42
C VAL A 92 -8.98 -14.04 -8.36
N PRO A 93 -9.77 -15.06 -8.74
CA PRO A 93 -10.30 -16.05 -7.80
C PRO A 93 -9.22 -16.90 -7.15
N ALA A 94 -9.28 -17.09 -5.83
CA ALA A 94 -8.28 -17.88 -5.10
C ALA A 94 -8.25 -19.37 -5.49
N ASN A 95 -9.39 -19.91 -5.96
CA ASN A 95 -9.55 -21.32 -6.32
C ASN A 95 -9.23 -21.64 -7.79
N HIS A 96 -8.69 -20.68 -8.55
CA HIS A 96 -8.22 -20.96 -9.91
C HIS A 96 -6.93 -21.80 -9.86
N PRO A 97 -6.68 -22.71 -10.82
CA PRO A 97 -5.47 -23.54 -10.87
C PRO A 97 -4.25 -22.72 -11.31
N TYR A 98 -3.62 -22.06 -10.34
CA TYR A 98 -2.39 -21.28 -10.59
C TYR A 98 -1.15 -22.15 -10.43
N LEU A 99 -0.19 -22.03 -11.35
CA LEU A 99 1.08 -22.78 -11.30
C LEU A 99 1.90 -22.50 -10.03
N HIS A 100 1.81 -21.27 -9.49
CA HIS A 100 2.47 -20.91 -8.23
C HIS A 100 1.97 -21.70 -7.03
N ASN A 101 0.75 -22.22 -7.10
CA ASN A 101 0.15 -23.04 -6.04
C ASN A 101 0.60 -24.51 -6.09
N ASP A 102 1.25 -24.93 -7.19
CA ASP A 102 1.76 -26.30 -7.36
C ASP A 102 3.13 -26.44 -6.68
N LEU A 103 3.16 -26.52 -5.35
CA LEU A 103 4.38 -26.52 -4.55
C LEU A 103 5.38 -27.62 -4.96
N GLN A 104 4.89 -28.76 -5.43
CA GLN A 104 5.70 -29.90 -5.89
C GLN A 104 6.56 -29.57 -7.12
N PHE A 105 6.21 -28.54 -7.90
CA PHE A 105 6.93 -28.13 -9.10
C PHE A 105 7.71 -26.82 -8.95
N ARG A 106 7.63 -26.20 -7.77
CA ARG A 106 8.37 -24.96 -7.49
C ARG A 106 9.76 -25.27 -6.97
N ASP A 107 10.75 -24.53 -7.42
CA ASP A 107 12.09 -24.56 -6.83
C ASP A 107 12.03 -24.14 -5.35
N ILE A 108 12.63 -24.96 -4.49
CA ILE A 108 12.67 -24.68 -3.05
C ILE A 108 13.79 -23.69 -2.77
N PRO A 109 13.48 -22.47 -2.33
CA PRO A 109 14.51 -21.45 -2.09
C PRO A 109 15.33 -21.78 -0.85
N VAL A 110 16.59 -21.38 -0.86
CA VAL A 110 17.40 -21.32 0.35
C VAL A 110 16.75 -20.28 1.31
N PRO A 111 16.52 -20.60 2.60
CA PRO A 111 17.19 -21.65 3.39
C PRO A 111 16.40 -22.98 3.56
N PHE A 112 15.29 -23.19 2.85
CA PHE A 112 14.52 -24.44 3.00
C PHE A 112 15.27 -25.60 2.34
N VAL A 113 15.50 -26.67 3.08
CA VAL A 113 16.22 -27.84 2.58
C VAL A 113 15.24 -28.99 2.35
N GLY A 114 15.07 -29.36 1.08
CA GLY A 114 14.37 -30.58 0.68
C GLY A 114 12.84 -30.51 0.63
N LYS A 115 12.17 -29.55 1.29
CA LYS A 115 10.72 -29.36 1.21
C LYS A 115 10.30 -27.94 1.58
N TRP A 116 9.14 -27.52 1.09
CA TRP A 116 8.46 -26.32 1.54
C TRP A 116 8.00 -26.49 3.00
N PRO A 117 7.89 -25.38 3.78
CA PRO A 117 7.20 -25.41 5.06
C PRO A 117 5.77 -25.96 4.92
N ASP A 118 5.29 -26.65 5.95
CA ASP A 118 3.94 -27.23 5.93
C ASP A 118 2.84 -26.16 5.88
N ASP A 119 3.18 -24.92 6.25
CA ASP A 119 2.31 -23.73 6.22
C ASP A 119 2.60 -22.79 5.04
N GLU A 120 3.31 -23.26 3.99
CA GLU A 120 3.53 -22.46 2.79
C GLU A 120 2.18 -22.05 2.17
N PRO A 121 1.91 -20.75 1.99
CA PRO A 121 0.60 -20.29 1.53
C PRO A 121 0.32 -20.62 0.07
N ILE A 122 -0.93 -20.97 -0.20
CA ILE A 122 -1.47 -21.17 -1.56
C ILE A 122 -2.09 -19.82 -1.99
N ASN A 123 -1.26 -18.89 -2.44
CA ASN A 123 -1.59 -17.47 -2.52
C ASN A 123 -1.25 -16.78 -3.85
N ALA A 124 -1.17 -17.53 -4.94
CA ALA A 124 -0.89 -16.98 -6.28
C ALA A 124 -1.80 -15.80 -6.64
N HIS A 125 -3.08 -15.88 -6.29
CA HIS A 125 -4.07 -14.83 -6.51
C HIS A 125 -3.66 -13.52 -5.81
N SER A 126 -3.09 -13.59 -4.62
CA SER A 126 -2.63 -12.43 -3.85
C SER A 126 -1.43 -11.75 -4.51
N HIS A 127 -0.50 -12.53 -5.07
CA HIS A 127 0.62 -11.99 -5.85
C HIS A 127 0.16 -11.29 -7.11
N ILE A 128 -0.80 -11.87 -7.83
CA ILE A 128 -1.36 -11.29 -9.06
C ILE A 128 -2.09 -9.98 -8.75
N LEU A 129 -2.93 -9.97 -7.71
CA LEU A 129 -3.61 -8.73 -7.27
C LEU A 129 -2.62 -7.65 -6.84
N SER A 130 -1.55 -8.04 -6.12
CA SER A 130 -0.49 -7.11 -5.72
C SER A 130 0.20 -6.46 -6.93
N MET A 131 0.48 -7.22 -7.98
CA MET A 131 1.05 -6.70 -9.23
C MET A 131 0.09 -5.77 -9.97
N LEU A 132 -1.20 -6.05 -9.97
CA LEU A 132 -2.23 -5.24 -10.64
C LEU A 132 -2.47 -3.91 -9.92
N LEU A 133 -2.49 -3.91 -8.59
CA LEU A 133 -2.79 -2.74 -7.76
C LEU A 133 -1.57 -1.86 -7.52
N GLY A 134 -0.36 -2.44 -7.50
CA GLY A 134 0.87 -1.74 -7.16
C GLY A 134 1.20 -1.78 -5.68
N GLN A 135 2.49 -1.65 -5.37
CA GLN A 135 3.03 -1.78 -4.01
C GLN A 135 3.56 -0.47 -3.42
N SER A 136 3.49 0.62 -4.17
CA SER A 136 3.95 1.93 -3.75
C SER A 136 3.09 3.03 -4.31
N ASP A 137 2.99 4.13 -3.57
CA ASP A 137 2.33 5.34 -4.01
C ASP A 137 3.06 6.57 -3.47
N SER A 138 2.81 7.75 -4.07
CA SER A 138 3.45 9.00 -3.66
C SER A 138 2.44 10.13 -3.61
N VAL A 139 2.52 10.91 -2.54
CA VAL A 139 1.66 12.07 -2.30
C VAL A 139 2.52 13.32 -2.25
N PRO A 140 2.23 14.36 -3.06
CA PRO A 140 2.87 15.67 -2.92
C PRO A 140 2.65 16.25 -1.53
N VAL A 141 3.63 17.03 -1.06
CA VAL A 141 3.57 17.78 0.20
C VAL A 141 3.68 19.25 -0.11
N THR A 142 2.77 20.06 0.43
CA THR A 142 2.84 21.52 0.39
C THR A 142 2.35 22.11 1.71
N GLU A 143 3.04 23.14 2.17
CA GLU A 143 2.73 23.80 3.46
C GLU A 143 2.67 22.82 4.65
N GLY A 144 3.53 21.80 4.63
CA GLY A 144 3.57 20.74 5.67
C GLY A 144 2.37 19.80 5.68
N LYS A 145 1.63 19.72 4.56
CA LYS A 145 0.43 18.87 4.45
C LYS A 145 0.50 17.97 3.23
N LEU A 146 -0.03 16.76 3.37
CA LEU A 146 -0.27 15.87 2.22
C LEU A 146 -1.33 16.48 1.31
N VAL A 147 -1.04 16.57 0.00
CA VAL A 147 -1.98 17.07 -1.01
C VAL A 147 -2.93 15.93 -1.40
N LEU A 148 -3.90 15.70 -0.55
CA LEU A 148 -4.99 14.75 -0.78
C LEU A 148 -6.30 15.49 -1.00
N GLY A 149 -7.16 14.96 -1.87
CA GLY A 149 -8.54 15.43 -2.02
C GLY A 149 -9.38 15.08 -0.78
N THR A 150 -10.55 15.71 -0.66
CA THR A 150 -11.43 15.62 0.53
C THR A 150 -11.74 14.18 0.93
N TYR A 151 -11.89 13.28 -0.05
CA TYR A 151 -12.24 11.88 0.17
C TYR A 151 -11.05 10.92 0.02
N GLN A 152 -9.87 11.42 -0.29
CA GLN A 152 -8.70 10.57 -0.50
C GLN A 152 -8.04 10.18 0.81
N SER A 153 -7.81 8.89 0.97
CA SER A 153 -6.96 8.27 1.99
C SER A 153 -5.84 7.48 1.33
N VAL A 154 -4.70 7.37 1.98
CA VAL A 154 -3.68 6.37 1.63
C VAL A 154 -4.14 5.05 2.23
N ILE A 155 -4.42 4.08 1.38
CA ILE A 155 -5.01 2.79 1.76
C ILE A 155 -3.99 1.69 1.55
N PHE A 156 -3.72 0.94 2.61
CA PHE A 156 -2.99 -0.32 2.56
C PHE A 156 -3.97 -1.47 2.30
N VAL A 157 -3.63 -2.31 1.33
CA VAL A 157 -4.44 -3.47 0.94
C VAL A 157 -3.70 -4.75 1.33
N GLU A 158 -4.22 -5.48 2.30
CA GLU A 158 -3.81 -6.84 2.63
C GLU A 158 -4.50 -7.82 1.67
N LEU A 159 -3.75 -8.73 1.07
CA LEU A 159 -4.25 -9.70 0.08
C LEU A 159 -4.05 -11.17 0.49
N ASP A 160 -3.31 -11.42 1.59
CA ASP A 160 -2.92 -12.75 2.06
C ASP A 160 -2.83 -12.79 3.61
N GLY A 161 -3.75 -12.07 4.28
CA GLY A 161 -3.79 -11.97 5.73
C GLY A 161 -4.53 -13.10 6.43
N PRO A 162 -4.52 -13.05 7.78
CA PRO A 162 -3.96 -12.00 8.63
C PRO A 162 -2.45 -12.11 8.85
N ARG A 163 -1.74 -10.97 8.90
CA ARG A 163 -0.28 -10.91 9.12
C ARG A 163 0.16 -9.58 9.73
N GLU A 164 1.39 -9.51 10.23
CA GLU A 164 2.07 -8.24 10.48
C GLU A 164 2.80 -7.77 9.21
N ARG A 165 2.52 -6.55 8.77
CA ARG A 165 3.04 -5.98 7.52
C ARG A 165 3.87 -4.75 7.79
N LYS A 166 5.10 -4.73 7.26
CA LYS A 166 6.00 -3.57 7.34
C LYS A 166 5.78 -2.67 6.13
N ILE A 167 5.56 -1.40 6.41
CA ILE A 167 5.36 -0.35 5.42
C ILE A 167 6.47 0.69 5.62
N GLY A 168 7.19 1.00 4.54
CA GLY A 168 8.17 2.07 4.52
C GLY A 168 7.54 3.38 4.07
N CYS A 169 7.90 4.47 4.71
CA CYS A 169 7.53 5.82 4.30
C CYS A 169 8.78 6.70 4.19
N GLN A 170 9.04 7.20 3.00
CA GLN A 170 10.10 8.17 2.73
C GLN A 170 9.47 9.52 2.50
N VAL A 171 9.81 10.50 3.34
CA VAL A 171 9.44 11.90 3.13
C VAL A 171 10.69 12.69 2.81
N HIS A 172 10.67 13.43 1.71
CA HIS A 172 11.81 14.26 1.32
C HIS A 172 11.38 15.56 0.66
N GLY A 173 12.17 16.59 0.81
CA GLY A 173 11.87 17.93 0.29
C GLY A 173 12.52 19.03 1.10
N MET A 174 11.94 20.22 1.06
CA MET A 174 12.40 21.41 1.77
C MET A 174 11.66 21.58 3.09
N LYS A 175 12.40 21.93 4.15
CA LYS A 175 11.86 22.34 5.45
C LYS A 175 11.40 23.78 5.43
#